data_688672b8cda457a1950ea3c0014c8c9f
#
_entry.id   688672b8cda457a1950ea3c0014c8c9f
#
_cell.length_a   1.000
_cell.length_b   1.000
_cell.length_c   1.000
_cell.angle_alpha   90.00
_cell.angle_beta   90.00
_cell.angle_gamma   90.00
#
_symmetry.space_group_name_H-M   'P 1'
#
loop_
_entity.id
_entity.type
_entity.pdbx_description
1 polymer ?
#
loop_
_entity_poly.entity_id
_entity_poly.type
_entity_poly.pdbx_seq_one_letter_code
_entity_poly.pdbx_strand_id
1 'polypeptide(L)'
;MTRLDELYEMRAAIDAEIERERRQLWRMAQLRDDVADLLQGLSTTTAVTLRAVAAAYAVEVTQIIGRDRHHAVVAARHVAAFLLRDQGLSLPKVGRALGRDHTTAMNSCKRVAESVQLGRQADRIRTELTRASRETAAEMERGAA
;
A
#
# COMPACT_ATOMS: atom_id res chain seq x y z
N MET A 1 47.19 -15.66 14.92
CA MET A 1 45.78 -15.72 15.35
C MET A 1 45.50 -17.08 15.98
N THR A 2 45.00 -17.12 17.20
CA THR A 2 44.70 -18.37 17.90
C THR A 2 43.28 -18.84 17.52
N ARG A 3 42.98 -20.11 17.82
CA ARG A 3 41.61 -20.64 17.63
C ARG A 3 40.59 -19.85 18.42
N LEU A 4 40.97 -19.32 19.58
CA LEU A 4 40.10 -18.51 20.42
C LEU A 4 39.78 -17.17 19.75
N ASP A 5 40.77 -16.54 19.10
CA ASP A 5 40.58 -15.30 18.36
C ASP A 5 39.59 -15.48 17.19
N GLU A 6 39.72 -16.57 16.44
CA GLU A 6 38.81 -16.94 15.37
C GLU A 6 37.36 -17.09 15.88
N LEU A 7 37.21 -17.74 17.02
CA LEU A 7 35.89 -17.94 17.63
C LEU A 7 35.26 -16.61 18.08
N TYR A 8 36.06 -15.69 18.62
CA TYR A 8 35.58 -14.36 18.98
C TYR A 8 35.17 -13.54 17.76
N GLU A 9 35.90 -13.62 16.66
CA GLU A 9 35.54 -12.97 15.41
C GLU A 9 34.25 -13.55 14.84
N MET A 10 34.08 -14.86 14.84
CA MET A 10 32.85 -15.52 14.41
C MET A 10 31.62 -15.06 15.25
N ARG A 11 31.81 -15.02 16.57
CA ARG A 11 30.77 -14.54 17.49
C ARG A 11 30.38 -13.10 17.20
N ALA A 12 31.35 -12.22 17.00
CA ALA A 12 31.09 -10.81 16.68
C ALA A 12 30.31 -10.65 15.36
N ALA A 13 30.65 -11.46 14.36
CA ALA A 13 29.96 -11.46 13.08
C ALA A 13 28.49 -11.90 13.24
N ILE A 14 28.22 -12.94 14.02
CA ILE A 14 26.90 -13.45 14.30
C ILE A 14 26.07 -12.39 15.09
N ASP A 15 26.67 -11.79 16.11
CA ASP A 15 26.02 -10.74 16.90
C ASP A 15 25.63 -9.55 16.04
N ALA A 16 26.48 -9.13 15.11
CA ALA A 16 26.21 -8.05 14.16
C ALA A 16 25.05 -8.39 13.21
N GLU A 17 24.97 -9.64 12.77
CA GLU A 17 23.86 -10.12 11.93
C GLU A 17 22.54 -10.15 12.69
N ILE A 18 22.53 -10.62 13.92
CA ILE A 18 21.35 -10.60 14.80
C ILE A 18 20.84 -9.18 14.97
N GLU A 19 21.74 -8.21 15.20
CA GLU A 19 21.35 -6.80 15.36
C GLU A 19 20.77 -6.22 14.07
N ARG A 20 21.28 -6.60 12.91
CA ARG A 20 20.70 -6.19 11.62
C ARG A 20 19.29 -6.74 11.43
N GLU A 21 19.08 -8.01 11.72
CA GLU A 21 17.77 -8.66 11.64
C GLU A 21 16.77 -8.02 12.61
N ARG A 22 17.18 -7.78 13.85
CA ARG A 22 16.34 -7.09 14.84
C ARG A 22 15.91 -5.71 14.38
N ARG A 23 16.82 -4.91 13.81
CA ARG A 23 16.52 -3.58 13.29
C ARG A 23 15.55 -3.64 12.11
N GLN A 24 15.70 -4.64 11.25
CA GLN A 24 14.81 -4.85 10.11
C GLN A 24 13.40 -5.22 10.58
N LEU A 25 13.28 -6.17 11.50
CA LEU A 25 11.99 -6.57 12.08
C LEU A 25 11.30 -5.40 12.80
N TRP A 26 12.07 -4.61 13.55
CA TRP A 26 11.54 -3.42 14.23
C TRP A 26 11.00 -2.39 13.23
N ARG A 27 11.74 -2.13 12.15
CA ARG A 27 11.29 -1.22 11.09
C ARG A 27 10.02 -1.71 10.41
N MET A 28 9.91 -3.00 10.14
CA MET A 28 8.70 -3.59 9.56
C MET A 28 7.51 -3.47 10.51
N ALA A 29 7.71 -3.72 11.79
CA ALA A 29 6.67 -3.55 12.81
C ALA A 29 6.23 -2.08 12.92
N GLN A 30 7.18 -1.14 12.91
CA GLN A 30 6.89 0.29 12.95
C GLN A 30 6.09 0.73 11.72
N LEU A 31 6.47 0.28 10.53
CA LEU A 31 5.74 0.56 9.29
C LEU A 31 4.31 0.01 9.34
N ARG A 32 4.12 -1.17 9.91
CA ARG A 32 2.79 -1.78 10.06
C ARG A 32 1.91 -0.94 10.99
N ASP A 33 2.46 -0.47 12.10
CA ASP A 33 1.75 0.39 13.06
C ASP A 33 1.43 1.76 12.45
N ASP A 34 2.38 2.38 11.74
CA ASP A 34 2.19 3.65 11.05
C ASP A 34 1.09 3.55 9.99
N VAL A 35 1.03 2.45 9.26
CA VAL A 35 -0.03 2.20 8.27
C VAL A 35 -1.38 1.98 8.95
N ALA A 36 -1.42 1.25 10.05
CA ALA A 36 -2.64 1.06 10.82
C ALA A 36 -3.20 2.39 11.32
N ASP A 37 -2.33 3.26 11.85
CA ASP A 37 -2.70 4.61 12.30
C ASP A 37 -3.19 5.48 11.14
N LEU A 38 -2.50 5.40 10.00
CA LEU A 38 -2.85 6.13 8.80
C LEU A 38 -4.21 5.68 8.24
N LEU A 39 -4.48 4.37 8.22
CA LEU A 39 -5.74 3.80 7.77
C LEU A 39 -6.90 4.16 8.71
N GLN A 40 -6.66 4.30 10.01
CA GLN A 40 -7.67 4.78 10.96
C GLN A 40 -8.03 6.25 10.73
N GLY A 41 -7.09 7.06 10.29
CA GLY A 41 -7.31 8.47 9.95
C GLY A 41 -7.91 8.69 8.56
N LEU A 42 -7.99 7.66 7.72
CA LEU A 42 -8.57 7.71 6.38
C LEU A 42 -10.05 7.32 6.42
N SER A 43 -10.83 7.82 5.45
CA SER A 43 -12.21 7.36 5.29
C SER A 43 -12.24 5.86 5.01
N THR A 44 -13.31 5.20 5.43
CA THR A 44 -13.51 3.76 5.19
C THR A 44 -13.42 3.43 3.69
N THR A 45 -13.96 4.29 2.84
CA THR A 45 -13.91 4.15 1.38
C THR A 45 -12.48 4.15 0.85
N THR A 46 -11.63 5.05 1.35
CA THR A 46 -10.22 5.11 0.96
C THR A 46 -9.49 3.84 1.37
N ALA A 47 -9.69 3.36 2.60
CA ALA A 47 -9.07 2.13 3.08
C ALA A 47 -9.49 0.91 2.25
N VAL A 48 -10.77 0.81 1.92
CA VAL A 48 -11.31 -0.28 1.07
C VAL A 48 -10.69 -0.22 -0.33
N THR A 49 -10.57 0.95 -0.91
CA THR A 49 -9.94 1.14 -2.23
C THR A 49 -8.48 0.70 -2.23
N LEU A 50 -7.70 1.11 -1.23
CA LEU A 50 -6.29 0.72 -1.11
C LEU A 50 -6.13 -0.80 -0.96
N ARG A 51 -6.98 -1.43 -0.17
CA ARG A 51 -6.97 -2.89 -0.01
C ARG A 51 -7.33 -3.63 -1.29
N ALA A 52 -8.32 -3.13 -2.03
CA ALA A 52 -8.73 -3.73 -3.31
C ALA A 52 -7.60 -3.65 -4.35
N VAL A 53 -6.90 -2.52 -4.44
CA VAL A 53 -5.76 -2.36 -5.33
C VAL A 53 -4.61 -3.28 -4.91
N ALA A 54 -4.30 -3.34 -3.63
CA ALA A 54 -3.27 -4.22 -3.09
C ALA A 54 -3.55 -5.69 -3.44
N ALA A 55 -4.77 -6.14 -3.25
CA ALA A 55 -5.19 -7.51 -3.59
C ALA A 55 -5.06 -7.79 -5.09
N ALA A 56 -5.48 -6.85 -5.95
CA ALA A 56 -5.42 -7.01 -7.41
C ALA A 56 -3.99 -7.13 -7.94
N TYR A 57 -3.05 -6.44 -7.32
CA TYR A 57 -1.63 -6.48 -7.71
C TYR A 57 -0.80 -7.46 -6.89
N ALA A 58 -1.40 -8.18 -5.96
CA ALA A 58 -0.71 -9.10 -5.03
C ALA A 58 0.45 -8.42 -4.28
N VAL A 59 0.20 -7.21 -3.82
CA VAL A 59 1.15 -6.41 -3.01
C VAL A 59 0.50 -6.01 -1.69
N GLU A 60 1.29 -5.51 -0.76
CA GLU A 60 0.80 -5.02 0.52
C GLU A 60 0.45 -3.52 0.44
N VAL A 61 -0.54 -3.09 1.21
CA VAL A 61 -0.89 -1.67 1.34
C VAL A 61 0.32 -0.87 1.84
N THR A 62 1.11 -1.45 2.75
CA THR A 62 2.36 -0.86 3.25
C THR A 62 3.34 -0.53 2.13
N GLN A 63 3.42 -1.38 1.10
CA GLN A 63 4.27 -1.15 -0.06
C GLN A 63 3.74 -0.01 -0.93
N ILE A 64 2.42 0.08 -1.11
CA ILE A 64 1.78 1.15 -1.91
C ILE A 64 2.05 2.53 -1.27
N ILE A 65 1.88 2.64 0.04
CA ILE A 65 2.10 3.88 0.79
C ILE A 65 3.60 4.14 1.03
N GLY A 66 4.41 3.10 1.06
CA GLY A 66 5.84 3.15 1.31
C GLY A 66 6.66 3.61 0.11
N ARG A 67 7.97 3.38 0.19
CA ARG A 67 8.95 3.81 -0.83
C ARG A 67 9.37 2.69 -1.77
N ASP A 68 8.68 1.57 -1.78
CA ASP A 68 8.99 0.45 -2.65
C ASP A 68 8.83 0.87 -4.12
N ARG A 69 9.81 0.53 -4.95
CA ARG A 69 9.87 0.89 -6.37
C ARG A 69 9.73 -0.33 -7.29
N HIS A 70 9.36 -1.48 -6.79
CA HIS A 70 9.06 -2.63 -7.62
C HIS A 70 7.95 -2.29 -8.61
N HIS A 71 8.05 -2.83 -9.82
CA HIS A 71 7.16 -2.49 -10.93
C HIS A 71 5.68 -2.67 -10.56
N ALA A 72 5.32 -3.78 -9.94
CA ALA A 72 3.94 -4.05 -9.51
C ALA A 72 3.45 -3.05 -8.46
N VAL A 73 4.31 -2.65 -7.52
CA VAL A 73 3.98 -1.68 -6.48
C VAL A 73 3.77 -0.29 -7.06
N VAL A 74 4.63 0.13 -8.00
CA VAL A 74 4.51 1.42 -8.69
C VAL A 74 3.21 1.48 -9.51
N ALA A 75 2.90 0.42 -10.24
CA ALA A 75 1.65 0.29 -10.99
C ALA A 75 0.42 0.36 -10.05
N ALA A 76 0.46 -0.38 -8.94
CA ALA A 76 -0.59 -0.36 -7.92
C ALA A 76 -0.80 1.06 -7.35
N ARG A 77 0.29 1.78 -7.09
CA ARG A 77 0.24 3.15 -6.58
C ARG A 77 -0.41 4.10 -7.57
N HIS A 78 -0.09 3.99 -8.85
CA HIS A 78 -0.71 4.81 -9.89
C HIS A 78 -2.21 4.54 -9.99
N VAL A 79 -2.62 3.29 -10.00
CA VAL A 79 -4.04 2.89 -10.05
C VAL A 79 -4.78 3.34 -8.80
N ALA A 80 -4.18 3.21 -7.62
CA ALA A 80 -4.77 3.69 -6.37
C ALA A 80 -5.03 5.20 -6.42
N ALA A 81 -4.07 5.99 -6.88
CA ALA A 81 -4.23 7.44 -7.02
C ALA A 81 -5.39 7.79 -7.97
N PHE A 82 -5.46 7.13 -9.10
CA PHE A 82 -6.52 7.32 -10.10
C PHE A 82 -7.91 7.01 -9.52
N LEU A 83 -8.06 5.88 -8.85
CA LEU A 83 -9.34 5.47 -8.26
C LEU A 83 -9.79 6.40 -7.14
N LEU A 84 -8.87 6.84 -6.29
CA LEU A 84 -9.19 7.81 -5.24
C LEU A 84 -9.62 9.14 -5.83
N ARG A 85 -8.96 9.61 -6.88
CA ARG A 85 -9.33 10.83 -7.59
C ARG A 85 -10.71 10.69 -8.24
N ASP A 86 -10.97 9.55 -8.85
CA ASP A 86 -12.26 9.22 -9.46
C ASP A 86 -13.42 9.23 -8.44
N GLN A 87 -13.14 8.89 -7.19
CA GLN A 87 -14.11 8.93 -6.09
C GLN A 87 -14.37 10.35 -5.56
N GLY A 88 -13.71 11.36 -6.11
CA GLY A 88 -13.92 12.74 -5.78
C GLY A 88 -12.93 13.34 -4.78
N LEU A 89 -11.87 12.62 -4.40
CA LEU A 89 -10.83 13.18 -3.54
C LEU A 89 -10.03 14.25 -4.31
N SER A 90 -9.70 15.34 -3.62
CA SER A 90 -8.78 16.35 -4.16
C SER A 90 -7.37 15.76 -4.30
N LEU A 91 -6.57 16.30 -5.21
CA LEU A 91 -5.18 15.86 -5.39
C LEU A 91 -4.36 15.93 -4.09
N PRO A 92 -4.46 16.97 -3.26
CA PRO A 92 -3.79 16.98 -1.96
C PRO A 92 -4.24 15.83 -1.03
N LYS A 93 -5.52 15.47 -1.03
CA LYS A 93 -6.04 14.36 -0.23
C LYS A 93 -5.56 13.01 -0.75
N VAL A 94 -5.52 12.83 -2.08
CA VAL A 94 -4.95 11.63 -2.71
C VAL A 94 -3.47 11.49 -2.34
N GLY A 95 -2.72 12.57 -2.43
CA GLY A 95 -1.31 12.60 -2.04
C GLY A 95 -1.12 12.19 -0.59
N ARG A 96 -1.89 12.74 0.33
CA ARG A 96 -1.84 12.37 1.76
C ARG A 96 -2.16 10.90 2.00
N ALA A 97 -3.16 10.37 1.32
CA ALA A 97 -3.53 8.95 1.42
C ALA A 97 -2.39 8.02 0.98
N LEU A 98 -1.59 8.43 0.00
CA LEU A 98 -0.49 7.65 -0.55
C LEU A 98 0.88 8.03 0.01
N GLY A 99 0.94 8.97 0.94
CA GLY A 99 2.21 9.48 1.46
C GLY A 99 3.05 10.22 0.42
N ARG A 100 2.40 10.91 -0.52
CA ARG A 100 3.02 11.64 -1.63
C ARG A 100 2.48 13.07 -1.70
N ASP A 101 3.19 13.96 -2.42
CA ASP A 101 2.68 15.29 -2.69
C ASP A 101 1.61 15.27 -3.80
N HIS A 102 0.91 16.39 -3.96
CA HIS A 102 -0.18 16.50 -4.94
C HIS A 102 0.31 16.41 -6.39
N THR A 103 1.55 16.83 -6.67
CA THR A 103 2.16 16.74 -8.01
C THR A 103 2.41 15.30 -8.40
N THR A 104 2.93 14.49 -7.47
CA THR A 104 3.13 13.06 -7.67
C THR A 104 1.79 12.34 -7.88
N ALA A 105 0.77 12.68 -7.09
CA ALA A 105 -0.58 12.14 -7.27
C ALA A 105 -1.17 12.50 -8.64
N MET A 106 -0.99 13.72 -9.10
CA MET A 106 -1.41 14.17 -10.43
C MET A 106 -0.72 13.38 -11.54
N ASN A 107 0.60 13.18 -11.43
CA ASN A 107 1.37 12.40 -12.40
C ASN A 107 0.93 10.94 -12.43
N SER A 108 0.62 10.35 -11.29
CA SER A 108 0.07 8.99 -11.21
C SER A 108 -1.27 8.88 -11.94
N CYS A 109 -2.17 9.83 -11.77
CA CYS A 109 -3.45 9.87 -12.49
C CYS A 109 -3.25 9.98 -14.00
N LYS A 110 -2.30 10.81 -14.45
CA LYS A 110 -1.94 10.94 -15.88
C LYS A 110 -1.41 9.63 -16.45
N ARG A 111 -0.57 8.93 -15.71
CA ARG A 111 -0.03 7.62 -16.12
C ARG A 111 -1.15 6.62 -16.40
N VAL A 112 -2.15 6.55 -15.56
CA VAL A 112 -3.29 5.65 -15.75
C VAL A 112 -4.11 6.08 -16.97
N ALA A 113 -4.37 7.37 -17.13
CA ALA A 113 -5.13 7.92 -18.27
C ALA A 113 -4.44 7.64 -19.62
N GLU A 114 -3.09 7.62 -19.65
CA GLU A 114 -2.31 7.41 -20.85
C GLU A 114 -2.00 5.93 -21.14
N SER A 115 -2.17 5.04 -20.15
CA SER A 115 -1.86 3.60 -20.27
C SER A 115 -3.13 2.78 -20.42
N VAL A 116 -3.26 2.09 -21.54
CA VAL A 116 -4.39 1.17 -21.78
C VAL A 116 -4.42 0.06 -20.73
N GLN A 117 -3.26 -0.48 -20.39
CA GLN A 117 -3.13 -1.56 -19.40
C GLN A 117 -3.56 -1.10 -18.00
N LEU A 118 -3.04 0.03 -17.54
CA LEU A 118 -3.39 0.58 -16.22
C LEU A 118 -4.88 1.00 -16.18
N GLY A 119 -5.39 1.57 -17.26
CA GLY A 119 -6.81 1.93 -17.38
C GLY A 119 -7.72 0.72 -17.26
N ARG A 120 -7.38 -0.39 -17.91
CA ARG A 120 -8.14 -1.66 -17.81
C ARG A 120 -8.11 -2.22 -16.38
N GLN A 121 -6.96 -2.18 -15.74
CA GLN A 121 -6.83 -2.61 -14.35
C GLN A 121 -7.67 -1.75 -13.42
N ALA A 122 -7.63 -0.43 -13.59
CA ALA A 122 -8.45 0.50 -12.83
C ALA A 122 -9.95 0.22 -13.01
N ASP A 123 -10.40 0.01 -14.23
CA ASP A 123 -11.81 -0.31 -14.53
C ASP A 123 -12.26 -1.62 -13.88
N ARG A 124 -11.41 -2.63 -13.92
CA ARG A 124 -11.69 -3.93 -13.29
C ARG A 124 -11.85 -3.78 -11.78
N ILE A 125 -10.95 -3.07 -11.13
CA ILE A 125 -11.00 -2.83 -9.69
C ILE A 125 -12.21 -1.98 -9.32
N ARG A 126 -12.51 -0.96 -10.10
CA ARG A 126 -13.70 -0.11 -9.92
C ARG A 126 -14.99 -0.93 -9.98
N THR A 127 -15.10 -1.84 -10.94
CA THR A 127 -16.24 -2.74 -11.07
C THR A 127 -16.41 -3.63 -9.85
N GLU A 128 -15.33 -4.19 -9.34
CA GLU A 128 -15.35 -5.02 -8.13
C GLU A 128 -15.73 -4.24 -6.89
N LEU A 129 -15.21 -3.02 -6.74
CA LEU A 129 -15.56 -2.12 -5.63
C LEU A 129 -17.05 -1.77 -5.64
N THR A 130 -17.61 -1.47 -6.81
CA THR A 130 -19.04 -1.17 -6.97
C THR A 130 -19.89 -2.37 -6.62
N ARG A 131 -19.51 -3.57 -7.09
CA ARG A 131 -20.22 -4.81 -6.78
C ARG A 131 -20.20 -5.11 -5.29
N ALA A 132 -19.05 -5.02 -4.63
CA ALA A 132 -18.90 -5.24 -3.20
C ALA A 132 -19.75 -4.26 -2.38
N SER A 133 -19.78 -2.99 -2.79
CA SER A 133 -20.63 -1.96 -2.16
C SER A 133 -22.13 -2.31 -2.27
N ARG A 134 -22.57 -2.78 -3.44
CA ARG A 134 -23.97 -3.18 -3.66
C ARG A 134 -24.34 -4.43 -2.85
N GLU A 135 -23.47 -5.41 -2.78
CA GLU A 135 -23.66 -6.62 -1.97
C GLU A 135 -23.79 -6.28 -0.48
N THR A 136 -22.92 -5.41 0.03
CA THR A 136 -22.97 -4.95 1.42
C THR A 136 -24.27 -4.21 1.71
N ALA A 137 -24.70 -3.31 0.82
CA ALA A 137 -25.93 -2.57 0.96
C ALA A 137 -27.15 -3.52 0.95
N ALA A 138 -27.17 -4.51 0.05
CA ALA A 138 -28.24 -5.50 -0.03
C ALA A 138 -28.29 -6.38 1.23
N GLU A 139 -27.15 -6.75 1.79
CA GLU A 139 -27.07 -7.50 3.05
C GLU A 139 -27.58 -6.67 4.23
N MET A 140 -27.24 -5.39 4.29
CA MET A 140 -27.74 -4.47 5.31
C MET A 140 -29.25 -4.30 5.23
N GLU A 141 -29.83 -4.18 4.04
CA GLU A 141 -31.27 -4.11 3.83
C GLU A 141 -31.97 -5.39 4.28
N ARG A 142 -31.41 -6.56 3.98
CA ARG A 142 -31.93 -7.86 4.42
C ARG A 142 -31.83 -8.04 5.93
N GLY A 143 -30.76 -7.52 6.54
CA GLY A 143 -30.56 -7.57 7.99
C GLY A 143 -31.44 -6.63 8.78
N ALA A 144 -31.99 -5.58 8.15
CA ALA A 144 -32.90 -4.59 8.75
C ALA A 144 -34.38 -5.03 8.71
N ALA A 145 -34.69 -6.06 7.97
CA ALA A 145 -36.01 -6.66 7.90
C ALA A 145 -36.12 -7.75 8.96
#